data_946a2f82f68215e1c8859e65d44a8e8f
#
_entry.id   946a2f82f68215e1c8859e65d44a8e8f
#
_cell.length_a   1.000
_cell.length_b   1.000
_cell.length_c   1.000
_cell.angle_alpha   90.00
_cell.angle_beta   90.00
_cell.angle_gamma   90.00
#
_symmetry.space_group_name_H-M   'P 1'
#
loop_
_entity.id
_entity.type
_entity.pdbx_description
1 polymer ?
#
loop_
_entity_poly.entity_id
_entity_poly.type
_entity_poly.pdbx_seq_one_letter_code
_entity_poly.pdbx_strand_id
1 'polypeptide(L)'
;PLHFIPTGLSIDQVDLNKYIGRCQIINLDLSQRKHKTILPSDLPNFSESRILIATNTFDYTQDFNPNFATLHPELTQNLIQQNCILIGIDTPSVDPCDQLTDFENHLQLLSNNIAIIEGLKLHNIPSGIYEMIAIPLAYEGLEASPLRVLIKQIKANDN
;
A
#
# COMPACT_ATOMS: atom_id res chain seq x y z
N PRO A 1 -11.64 -5.61 1.74
CA PRO A 1 -12.62 -4.52 1.86
C PRO A 1 -13.81 -4.85 2.75
N LEU A 2 -14.45 -6.04 2.62
CA LEU A 2 -15.65 -6.41 3.38
C LEU A 2 -15.49 -6.38 4.91
N HIS A 3 -14.34 -6.74 5.45
CA HIS A 3 -14.09 -6.75 6.90
C HIS A 3 -13.98 -5.35 7.52
N PHE A 4 -13.70 -4.32 6.73
CA PHE A 4 -13.72 -2.91 7.16
C PHE A 4 -15.00 -2.19 6.72
N ILE A 5 -15.51 -2.51 5.53
CA ILE A 5 -16.67 -1.86 4.91
C ILE A 5 -17.74 -2.95 4.66
N PRO A 6 -18.76 -3.09 5.53
CA PRO A 6 -19.77 -4.16 5.39
C PRO A 6 -20.52 -4.17 4.05
N THR A 7 -20.61 -3.01 3.40
CA THR A 7 -21.20 -2.86 2.06
C THR A 7 -20.16 -2.87 0.94
N GLY A 8 -18.91 -3.19 1.27
CA GLY A 8 -17.82 -3.25 0.30
C GLY A 8 -17.92 -4.46 -0.64
N LEU A 9 -17.07 -4.44 -1.67
CA LEU A 9 -16.99 -5.56 -2.60
C LEU A 9 -16.16 -6.70 -1.99
N SER A 10 -16.52 -7.94 -2.34
CA SER A 10 -15.64 -9.10 -2.13
C SER A 10 -14.45 -9.06 -3.09
N ILE A 11 -13.39 -9.83 -2.80
CA ILE A 11 -12.14 -9.76 -3.56
C ILE A 11 -12.29 -10.24 -5.01
N ASP A 12 -13.27 -11.09 -5.30
CA ASP A 12 -13.63 -11.54 -6.66
C ASP A 12 -14.35 -10.47 -7.49
N GLN A 13 -14.88 -9.42 -6.84
CA GLN A 13 -15.65 -8.35 -7.48
C GLN A 13 -14.87 -7.04 -7.65
N VAL A 14 -13.62 -6.97 -7.15
CA VAL A 14 -12.83 -5.74 -7.25
C VAL A 14 -12.44 -5.42 -8.69
N ASP A 15 -12.31 -4.13 -8.99
CA ASP A 15 -11.83 -3.68 -10.30
C ASP A 15 -10.34 -4.02 -10.48
N LEU A 16 -10.04 -4.96 -11.37
CA LEU A 16 -8.69 -5.42 -11.65
C LEU A 16 -7.79 -4.34 -12.28
N ASN A 17 -8.37 -3.30 -12.90
CA ASN A 17 -7.59 -2.18 -13.42
C ASN A 17 -6.79 -1.46 -12.35
N LYS A 18 -7.17 -1.55 -11.08
CA LYS A 18 -6.37 -1.00 -9.97
C LYS A 18 -5.03 -1.71 -9.79
N TYR A 19 -4.99 -2.99 -10.11
CA TYR A 19 -3.88 -3.89 -9.81
C TYR A 19 -2.91 -4.09 -10.99
N ILE A 20 -3.17 -3.43 -12.12
CA ILE A 20 -2.34 -3.53 -13.33
C ILE A 20 -2.05 -2.12 -13.84
N GLY A 21 -0.81 -1.85 -14.20
CA GLY A 21 -0.37 -0.62 -14.85
C GLY A 21 0.78 0.07 -14.13
N ARG A 22 1.03 1.32 -14.50
CA ARG A 22 2.14 2.09 -13.94
C ARG A 22 1.95 2.33 -12.45
N CYS A 23 3.03 2.19 -11.69
CA CYS A 23 3.11 2.51 -10.29
C CYS A 23 4.41 3.28 -9.99
N GLN A 24 4.42 4.04 -8.93
CA GLN A 24 5.63 4.68 -8.41
C GLN A 24 6.04 4.03 -7.10
N ILE A 25 7.29 3.57 -7.04
CA ILE A 25 7.91 3.08 -5.81
C ILE A 25 8.64 4.23 -5.16
N ILE A 26 8.38 4.44 -3.88
CA ILE A 26 9.00 5.46 -3.03
C ILE A 26 9.72 4.74 -1.89
N ASN A 27 11.05 4.84 -1.88
CA ASN A 27 11.85 4.28 -0.80
C ASN A 27 12.14 5.39 0.23
N LEU A 28 11.59 5.24 1.43
CA LEU A 28 11.74 6.19 2.53
C LEU A 28 12.84 5.80 3.52
N ASP A 29 13.11 4.51 3.65
CA ASP A 29 14.02 3.93 4.67
C ASP A 29 13.86 4.55 6.06
N LEU A 30 12.78 4.15 6.73
CA LEU A 30 12.47 4.62 8.09
C LEU A 30 13.04 3.70 9.18
N SER A 31 13.93 2.78 8.85
CA SER A 31 14.47 1.77 9.77
C SER A 31 15.08 2.37 11.04
N GLN A 32 15.73 3.50 10.92
CA GLN A 32 16.38 4.23 12.03
C GLN A 32 15.50 5.27 12.71
N ARG A 33 14.28 5.50 12.23
CA ARG A 33 13.36 6.50 12.80
C ARG A 33 12.72 5.98 14.09
N LYS A 34 12.68 6.80 15.13
CA LYS A 34 12.04 6.46 16.42
C LYS A 34 10.51 6.34 16.26
N HIS A 35 9.90 7.32 15.61
CA HIS A 35 8.47 7.32 15.28
C HIS A 35 8.32 6.97 13.81
N LYS A 36 7.68 5.84 13.54
CA LYS A 36 7.61 5.26 12.20
C LYS A 36 6.36 5.65 11.41
N THR A 37 5.54 6.58 11.94
CA THR A 37 4.40 7.12 11.19
C THR A 37 4.89 7.92 9.99
N ILE A 38 4.36 7.61 8.81
CA ILE A 38 4.69 8.28 7.55
C ILE A 38 3.81 9.52 7.44
N LEU A 39 4.45 10.70 7.46
CA LEU A 39 3.77 11.99 7.34
C LEU A 39 3.66 12.43 5.87
N PRO A 40 2.75 13.36 5.54
CA PRO A 40 2.68 13.95 4.19
C PRO A 40 4.02 14.51 3.70
N SER A 41 4.79 15.12 4.60
CA SER A 41 6.11 15.68 4.30
C SER A 41 7.20 14.65 4.00
N ASP A 42 6.98 13.38 4.32
CA ASP A 42 7.94 12.31 4.04
C ASP A 42 7.86 11.86 2.57
N LEU A 43 6.71 12.04 1.91
CA LEU A 43 6.57 11.65 0.51
C LEU A 43 7.05 12.78 -0.42
N PRO A 44 7.89 12.45 -1.41
CA PRO A 44 8.15 13.36 -2.52
C PRO A 44 6.88 13.52 -3.36
N ASN A 45 6.88 14.51 -4.26
CA ASN A 45 5.84 14.58 -5.28
C ASN A 45 5.83 13.28 -6.11
N PHE A 46 4.65 12.77 -6.39
CA PHE A 46 4.45 11.58 -7.21
C PHE A 46 3.50 11.88 -8.37
N SER A 47 3.64 11.11 -9.45
CA SER A 47 2.90 11.30 -10.70
C SER A 47 1.97 10.14 -11.03
N GLU A 48 2.18 9.01 -10.40
CA GLU A 48 1.40 7.81 -10.68
C GLU A 48 0.24 7.66 -9.66
N SER A 49 -0.86 7.07 -10.11
CA SER A 49 -2.01 6.81 -9.24
C SER A 49 -1.88 5.55 -8.37
N ARG A 50 -0.84 4.75 -8.57
CA ARG A 50 -0.50 3.58 -7.75
C ARG A 50 0.83 3.84 -7.07
N ILE A 51 0.83 3.84 -5.74
CA ILE A 51 2.01 4.18 -4.94
C ILE A 51 2.41 2.98 -4.09
N LEU A 52 3.68 2.59 -4.17
CA LEU A 52 4.25 1.54 -3.32
C LEU A 52 5.33 2.17 -2.44
N ILE A 53 5.21 2.01 -1.12
CA ILE A 53 6.11 2.61 -0.14
C ILE A 53 6.99 1.53 0.48
N ALA A 54 8.31 1.69 0.33
CA ALA A 54 9.31 0.87 1.00
C ALA A 54 9.83 1.61 2.24
N THR A 55 9.55 1.08 3.41
CA THR A 55 9.90 1.69 4.70
C THR A 55 11.10 1.02 5.37
N ASN A 56 11.36 -0.26 5.05
CA ASN A 56 12.39 -1.11 5.67
C ASN A 56 12.22 -1.22 7.19
N THR A 57 10.99 -1.19 7.70
CA THR A 57 10.71 -1.19 9.14
C THR A 57 10.15 -2.51 9.67
N PHE A 58 9.88 -3.48 8.81
CA PHE A 58 9.41 -4.79 9.20
C PHE A 58 10.24 -5.90 8.54
N ASP A 59 10.67 -6.87 9.35
CA ASP A 59 11.43 -8.03 8.91
C ASP A 59 10.57 -9.30 9.07
N TYR A 60 10.10 -9.83 7.95
CA TYR A 60 9.29 -11.06 7.89
C TYR A 60 10.03 -12.34 8.28
N THR A 61 11.34 -12.28 8.55
CA THR A 61 12.15 -13.42 9.01
C THR A 61 12.25 -13.52 10.53
N GLN A 62 11.79 -12.49 11.24
CA GLN A 62 11.82 -12.37 12.69
C GLN A 62 10.41 -12.56 13.27
N ASP A 63 10.33 -12.69 14.60
CA ASP A 63 9.07 -12.67 15.32
C ASP A 63 8.32 -11.35 15.07
N PHE A 64 6.98 -11.41 15.11
CA PHE A 64 6.14 -10.24 14.86
C PHE A 64 6.47 -9.10 15.83
N ASN A 65 6.80 -7.95 15.26
CA ASN A 65 7.05 -6.72 16.00
C ASN A 65 6.05 -5.64 15.57
N PRO A 66 5.16 -5.15 16.44
CA PRO A 66 4.15 -4.15 16.09
C PRO A 66 4.74 -2.75 15.80
N ASN A 67 6.02 -2.53 16.08
CA ASN A 67 6.70 -1.26 15.84
C ASN A 67 7.19 -1.13 14.39
N PHE A 68 6.27 -1.11 13.44
CA PHE A 68 6.52 -0.89 12.01
C PHE A 68 5.92 0.42 11.52
N ALA A 69 6.25 0.82 10.29
CA ALA A 69 5.74 2.06 9.71
C ALA A 69 4.27 1.94 9.30
N THR A 70 3.50 2.99 9.61
CA THR A 70 2.07 3.13 9.29
C THR A 70 1.82 4.50 8.68
N LEU A 71 0.68 4.69 8.02
CA LEU A 71 0.31 5.99 7.45
C LEU A 71 -0.21 6.94 8.54
N HIS A 72 0.09 8.22 8.40
CA HIS A 72 -0.63 9.26 9.13
C HIS A 72 -1.96 9.56 8.42
N PRO A 73 -3.09 9.79 9.13
CA PRO A 73 -4.39 10.05 8.49
C PRO A 73 -4.37 11.22 7.49
N GLU A 74 -3.59 12.27 7.75
CA GLU A 74 -3.41 13.37 6.79
C GLU A 74 -2.75 12.92 5.49
N LEU A 75 -1.80 11.97 5.54
CA LEU A 75 -1.20 11.41 4.34
C LEU A 75 -2.24 10.64 3.53
N THR A 76 -3.08 9.87 4.20
CA THR A 76 -4.19 9.14 3.56
C THR A 76 -5.15 10.12 2.87
N GLN A 77 -5.50 11.24 3.50
CA GLN A 77 -6.31 12.28 2.88
C GLN A 77 -5.63 12.89 1.64
N ASN A 78 -4.31 13.13 1.71
CA ASN A 78 -3.56 13.64 0.56
C ASN A 78 -3.54 12.65 -0.62
N LEU A 79 -3.38 11.35 -0.34
CA LEU A 79 -3.46 10.30 -1.36
C LEU A 79 -4.83 10.29 -2.05
N ILE A 80 -5.91 10.43 -1.27
CA ILE A 80 -7.28 10.52 -1.80
C ILE A 80 -7.43 11.75 -2.70
N GLN A 81 -7.00 12.92 -2.25
CA GLN A 81 -7.09 14.18 -3.00
C GLN A 81 -6.28 14.15 -4.30
N GLN A 82 -5.20 13.40 -4.35
CA GLN A 82 -4.36 13.21 -5.54
C GLN A 82 -4.82 12.05 -6.44
N ASN A 83 -6.05 11.53 -6.23
CA ASN A 83 -6.65 10.46 -7.02
C ASN A 83 -5.80 9.18 -7.04
N CYS A 84 -5.16 8.85 -5.93
CA CYS A 84 -4.55 7.55 -5.76
C CYS A 84 -5.62 6.46 -5.88
N ILE A 85 -5.32 5.36 -6.56
CA ILE A 85 -6.25 4.23 -6.73
C ILE A 85 -5.75 2.95 -6.04
N LEU A 86 -4.46 2.92 -5.69
CA LEU A 86 -3.85 1.82 -4.96
C LEU A 86 -2.67 2.33 -4.15
N ILE A 87 -2.62 1.94 -2.89
CA ILE A 87 -1.47 2.07 -2.00
C ILE A 87 -0.91 0.69 -1.66
N GLY A 88 0.42 0.53 -1.76
CA GLY A 88 1.14 -0.65 -1.30
C GLY A 88 2.18 -0.27 -0.27
N ILE A 89 2.40 -1.14 0.74
CA ILE A 89 3.39 -0.93 1.79
C ILE A 89 4.10 -2.23 2.13
N ASP A 90 5.36 -2.13 2.57
CA ASP A 90 6.19 -3.28 2.97
C ASP A 90 5.96 -3.74 4.41
N THR A 91 5.00 -3.14 5.11
CA THR A 91 4.64 -3.48 6.49
C THR A 91 3.35 -4.31 6.55
N PRO A 92 3.06 -4.98 7.69
CA PRO A 92 1.86 -5.80 7.84
C PRO A 92 0.54 -5.03 7.80
N SER A 93 0.57 -3.72 8.04
CA SER A 93 -0.63 -2.88 8.05
C SER A 93 -0.32 -1.43 7.73
N VAL A 94 -1.29 -0.73 7.09
CA VAL A 94 -1.28 0.73 6.91
C VAL A 94 -1.66 1.45 8.21
N ASP A 95 -2.28 0.75 9.17
CA ASP A 95 -2.64 1.25 10.50
C ASP A 95 -1.81 0.58 11.61
N PRO A 96 -1.65 1.20 12.80
CA PRO A 96 -1.04 0.57 13.96
C PRO A 96 -1.79 -0.70 14.38
N CYS A 97 -1.05 -1.76 14.77
CA CYS A 97 -1.65 -3.01 15.25
C CYS A 97 -1.89 -3.05 16.77
N ASP A 98 -1.48 -2.02 17.50
CA ASP A 98 -1.68 -1.87 18.93
C ASP A 98 -3.02 -1.22 19.29
N GLN A 99 -3.69 -0.63 18.31
CA GLN A 99 -5.00 0.02 18.45
C GLN A 99 -6.07 -0.83 17.76
N LEU A 100 -6.63 -1.78 18.47
CA LEU A 100 -7.59 -2.75 17.94
C LEU A 100 -8.95 -2.16 17.51
N THR A 101 -9.19 -0.87 17.72
CA THR A 101 -10.49 -0.24 17.51
C THR A 101 -10.51 0.88 16.48
N ASP A 102 -9.35 1.36 16.02
CA ASP A 102 -9.27 2.50 15.12
C ASP A 102 -8.39 2.19 13.89
N PHE A 103 -9.03 1.75 12.82
CA PHE A 103 -8.42 1.47 11.52
C PHE A 103 -8.68 2.63 10.56
N GLU A 104 -8.34 3.83 10.97
CA GLU A 104 -8.71 5.06 10.26
C GLU A 104 -8.21 5.09 8.82
N ASN A 105 -6.97 4.65 8.57
CA ASN A 105 -6.42 4.62 7.22
C ASN A 105 -7.12 3.59 6.34
N HIS A 106 -7.39 2.38 6.85
CA HIS A 106 -8.19 1.39 6.13
C HIS A 106 -9.56 1.93 5.77
N LEU A 107 -10.27 2.51 6.73
CA LEU A 107 -11.62 3.04 6.53
C LEU A 107 -11.62 4.16 5.48
N GLN A 108 -10.68 5.11 5.57
CA GLN A 108 -10.58 6.20 4.62
C GLN A 108 -10.23 5.71 3.20
N LEU A 109 -9.22 4.86 3.06
CA LEU A 109 -8.78 4.34 1.76
C LEU A 109 -9.88 3.52 1.08
N LEU A 110 -10.44 2.55 1.79
CA LEU A 110 -11.44 1.64 1.24
C LEU A 110 -12.77 2.34 0.95
N SER A 111 -13.19 3.31 1.78
CA SER A 111 -14.39 4.11 1.51
C SER A 111 -14.24 5.00 0.27
N ASN A 112 -13.01 5.35 -0.08
CA ASN A 112 -12.70 6.10 -1.31
C ASN A 112 -12.27 5.17 -2.46
N ASN A 113 -12.59 3.87 -2.35
CA ASN A 113 -12.33 2.89 -3.39
C ASN A 113 -10.84 2.76 -3.76
N ILE A 114 -9.93 3.00 -2.82
CA ILE A 114 -8.48 2.81 -2.97
C ILE A 114 -8.10 1.41 -2.51
N ALA A 115 -7.43 0.65 -3.37
CA ALA A 115 -6.93 -0.67 -3.03
C ALA A 115 -5.73 -0.59 -2.09
N ILE A 116 -5.61 -1.56 -1.18
CA ILE A 116 -4.49 -1.66 -0.24
C ILE A 116 -3.76 -2.98 -0.50
N ILE A 117 -2.43 -2.93 -0.59
CA ILE A 117 -1.55 -4.10 -0.63
C ILE A 117 -0.55 -3.97 0.51
N GLU A 118 -0.53 -4.94 1.39
CA GLU A 118 0.35 -4.99 2.55
C GLU A 118 1.35 -6.14 2.44
N GLY A 119 2.40 -6.10 3.22
CA GLY A 119 3.39 -7.17 3.24
C GLY A 119 4.27 -7.26 2.00
N LEU A 120 4.48 -6.17 1.28
CA LEU A 120 5.32 -6.14 0.10
C LEU A 120 6.80 -6.36 0.45
N LYS A 121 7.52 -7.08 -0.41
CA LYS A 121 8.98 -7.22 -0.31
C LYS A 121 9.66 -6.22 -1.23
N LEU A 122 9.82 -4.98 -0.76
CA LEU A 122 10.39 -3.87 -1.54
C LEU A 122 11.87 -3.60 -1.21
N HIS A 123 12.47 -4.39 -0.33
CA HIS A 123 13.89 -4.23 0.03
C HIS A 123 14.78 -4.25 -1.21
N ASN A 124 15.69 -3.30 -1.31
CA ASN A 124 16.61 -3.10 -2.44
C ASN A 124 15.94 -2.75 -3.79
N ILE A 125 14.65 -2.43 -3.81
CA ILE A 125 14.02 -1.90 -5.02
C ILE A 125 14.23 -0.37 -5.03
N PRO A 126 14.89 0.20 -6.06
CA PRO A 126 15.08 1.66 -6.14
C PRO A 126 13.76 2.40 -6.28
N SER A 127 13.71 3.64 -5.78
CA SER A 127 12.61 4.55 -6.11
C SER A 127 12.56 4.78 -7.61
N GLY A 128 11.35 4.84 -8.17
CA GLY A 128 11.16 5.03 -9.60
C GLY A 128 9.78 4.61 -10.09
N ILE A 129 9.60 4.66 -11.41
CA ILE A 129 8.35 4.27 -12.06
C ILE A 129 8.52 2.85 -12.65
N TYR A 130 7.49 2.05 -12.41
CA TYR A 130 7.46 0.64 -12.82
C TYR A 130 6.11 0.31 -13.44
N GLU A 131 6.08 -0.69 -14.31
CA GLU A 131 4.84 -1.42 -14.62
C GLU A 131 4.62 -2.46 -13.55
N MET A 132 3.39 -2.55 -13.03
CA MET A 132 2.99 -3.47 -11.96
C MET A 132 1.87 -4.40 -12.45
N ILE A 133 1.95 -5.65 -12.04
CA ILE A 133 0.88 -6.64 -12.09
C ILE A 133 0.76 -7.24 -10.68
N ALA A 134 -0.41 -7.08 -10.04
CA ALA A 134 -0.68 -7.47 -8.66
C ALA A 134 -2.09 -8.07 -8.49
N ILE A 135 -2.53 -8.91 -9.42
CA ILE A 135 -3.91 -9.40 -9.49
C ILE A 135 -4.21 -10.29 -8.28
N PRO A 136 -5.26 -9.97 -7.49
CA PRO A 136 -5.74 -10.83 -6.42
C PRO A 136 -6.37 -12.12 -6.98
N LEU A 137 -6.39 -13.18 -6.18
CA LEU A 137 -7.11 -14.40 -6.50
C LEU A 137 -8.63 -14.16 -6.37
N ALA A 138 -9.40 -14.70 -7.29
CA ALA A 138 -10.85 -14.55 -7.33
C ALA A 138 -11.55 -15.52 -6.36
N TYR A 139 -11.32 -15.36 -5.07
CA TYR A 139 -12.02 -16.11 -4.03
C TYR A 139 -13.43 -15.52 -3.84
N GLU A 140 -14.45 -16.28 -4.26
CA GLU A 140 -15.84 -15.87 -4.16
C GLU A 140 -16.24 -15.53 -2.72
N GLY A 141 -16.74 -14.32 -2.52
CA GLY A 141 -17.27 -13.83 -1.25
C GLY A 141 -16.22 -13.57 -0.16
N LEU A 142 -14.93 -13.75 -0.42
CA LEU A 142 -13.88 -13.44 0.56
C LEU A 142 -13.51 -11.95 0.53
N GLU A 143 -13.03 -11.49 1.66
CA GLU A 143 -12.69 -10.09 1.92
C GLU A 143 -11.30 -9.66 1.45
N ALA A 144 -10.40 -10.61 1.26
CA ALA A 144 -9.02 -10.39 0.82
C ALA A 144 -8.43 -11.66 0.20
N SER A 145 -7.30 -11.56 -0.48
CA SER A 145 -6.54 -12.71 -0.96
C SER A 145 -5.04 -12.45 -0.90
N PRO A 146 -4.22 -13.50 -0.74
CA PRO A 146 -2.82 -13.41 -1.10
C PRO A 146 -2.68 -13.03 -2.57
N LEU A 147 -1.62 -12.29 -2.89
CA LEU A 147 -1.28 -11.97 -4.27
C LEU A 147 0.24 -11.94 -4.47
N ARG A 148 0.67 -12.09 -5.70
CA ARG A 148 2.07 -11.92 -6.08
C ARG A 148 2.20 -10.65 -6.89
N VAL A 149 3.03 -9.70 -6.40
CA VAL A 149 3.34 -8.48 -7.14
C VAL A 149 4.53 -8.73 -8.07
N LEU A 150 4.35 -8.44 -9.34
CA LEU A 150 5.40 -8.39 -10.34
C LEU A 150 5.60 -6.93 -10.75
N ILE A 151 6.85 -6.50 -10.85
CA ILE A 151 7.20 -5.16 -11.32
C ILE A 151 8.25 -5.24 -12.43
N LYS A 152 8.16 -4.35 -13.39
CA LYS A 152 9.16 -4.14 -14.44
C LYS A 152 9.51 -2.66 -14.46
N GLN A 153 10.80 -2.34 -14.32
CA GLN A 153 11.25 -0.95 -14.38
C GLN A 153 11.03 -0.38 -15.77
N ILE A 154 10.43 0.81 -15.84
CA ILE A 154 10.30 1.57 -17.09
C ILE A 154 11.56 2.39 -17.26
N LYS A 155 12.28 2.17 -18.35
CA LYS A 155 13.43 3.00 -18.71
C LYS A 155 12.96 4.32 -19.31
N ALA A 156 13.72 5.39 -19.09
CA ALA A 156 13.36 6.74 -19.57
C ALA A 156 13.19 6.85 -21.10
N ASN A 157 13.60 5.83 -21.85
CA ASN A 157 13.54 5.77 -23.33
C ASN A 157 12.37 4.91 -23.86
N ASP A 158 11.49 4.40 -23.01
CA ASP A 158 10.37 3.53 -23.40
C ASP A 158 9.06 4.34 -23.59
N ASN A 159 9.14 5.63 -23.99
CA ASN A 159 8.01 6.50 -24.33
C ASN A 159 7.73 6.48 -25.84
#